data_d9d21cf1e8f9cbf48a69facb9317f621
#
_entry.id   d9d21cf1e8f9cbf48a69facb9317f621
#
_cell.length_a   1.000
_cell.length_b   1.000
_cell.length_c   1.000
_cell.angle_alpha   90.00
_cell.angle_beta   90.00
_cell.angle_gamma   90.00
#
_symmetry.space_group_name_H-M   'P 1'
#
loop_
_entity.id
_entity.type
_entity.pdbx_description
1 polymer ?
#
loop_
_entity_poly.entity_id
_entity_poly.type
_entity_poly.pdbx_seq_one_letter_code
_entity_poly.pdbx_strand_id
1 'polypeptide(L)'
;MKKILYICIGLILSIGCANGQNKKDLKELRDSLDNVFFMGYVRNDTIMLKRALELSNYLLSVDTSNIGKRQCYYYRSRIFFSLGRMDEAMANGEHAVLTLQENNPLRLIFLSVKYRRENNKDSATYYIEKINAVCDSSLNNEYNQDMAINKIKAIYLRDGEKNAKIYLSKLLRTHPSPLLKFLNEDWNEWVRMNNEEFELMNIKILR
;
A
#
# COMPACT_ATOMS: atom_id res chain seq x y z
N MET A 1 -30.42 30.07 -16.63
CA MET A 1 -29.03 29.60 -16.70
C MET A 1 -27.97 30.50 -16.05
N LYS A 2 -28.13 31.85 -16.02
CA LYS A 2 -27.14 32.75 -15.40
C LYS A 2 -27.07 32.68 -13.86
N LYS A 3 -28.15 32.31 -13.15
CA LYS A 3 -28.16 32.23 -11.66
C LYS A 3 -27.40 31.07 -11.08
N ILE A 4 -27.21 29.95 -11.80
CA ILE A 4 -26.44 28.79 -11.35
C ILE A 4 -24.93 29.06 -11.41
N LEU A 5 -24.50 29.89 -12.37
CA LEU A 5 -23.08 30.25 -12.53
C LEU A 5 -22.56 31.09 -11.34
N TYR A 6 -23.40 31.97 -10.77
CA TYR A 6 -23.01 32.81 -9.62
C TYR A 6 -22.92 32.03 -8.30
N ILE A 7 -23.68 30.94 -8.15
CA ILE A 7 -23.62 30.07 -6.97
C ILE A 7 -22.30 29.28 -6.98
N CYS A 8 -21.85 28.82 -8.14
CA CYS A 8 -20.56 28.13 -8.27
C CYS A 8 -19.35 29.04 -8.03
N ILE A 9 -19.42 30.32 -8.46
CA ILE A 9 -18.33 31.29 -8.25
C ILE A 9 -18.30 31.76 -6.79
N GLY A 10 -19.46 31.92 -6.13
CA GLY A 10 -19.55 32.27 -4.71
C GLY A 10 -18.96 31.20 -3.78
N LEU A 11 -19.07 29.93 -4.15
CA LEU A 11 -18.48 28.79 -3.42
C LEU A 11 -16.94 28.71 -3.56
N ILE A 12 -16.38 29.22 -4.65
CA ILE A 12 -14.93 29.22 -4.89
C ILE A 12 -14.20 30.34 -4.13
N LEU A 13 -14.88 31.46 -3.88
CA LEU A 13 -14.29 32.62 -3.21
C LEU A 13 -14.36 32.59 -1.68
N SER A 14 -15.15 31.67 -1.08
CA SER A 14 -15.22 31.48 0.37
C SER A 14 -14.14 30.55 0.95
N ILE A 15 -13.27 30.00 0.12
CA ILE A 15 -12.22 29.04 0.52
C ILE A 15 -10.99 29.76 1.14
N GLY A 16 -10.98 31.07 1.25
CA GLY A 16 -9.83 31.85 1.68
C GLY A 16 -9.57 31.98 3.19
N CYS A 17 -10.45 31.53 4.08
CA CYS A 17 -10.34 31.87 5.52
C CYS A 17 -10.83 30.78 6.46
N ALA A 18 -10.32 29.53 6.40
CA ALA A 18 -10.51 28.61 7.52
C ALA A 18 -9.60 27.39 7.49
N ASN A 19 -8.38 27.50 7.98
CA ASN A 19 -7.44 26.36 8.13
C ASN A 19 -8.01 25.19 8.97
N GLY A 20 -8.99 25.43 9.84
CA GLY A 20 -9.63 24.39 10.66
C GLY A 20 -10.74 23.64 9.93
N GLN A 21 -11.58 24.36 9.20
CA GLN A 21 -12.70 23.79 8.44
C GLN A 21 -12.20 22.95 7.26
N ASN A 22 -11.18 23.44 6.56
CA ASN A 22 -10.54 22.72 5.44
C ASN A 22 -9.95 21.36 5.85
N LYS A 23 -9.38 21.24 7.07
CA LYS A 23 -8.87 19.96 7.57
C LYS A 23 -9.98 18.94 7.87
N LYS A 24 -11.12 19.41 8.38
CA LYS A 24 -12.27 18.54 8.66
C LYS A 24 -12.86 18.01 7.36
N ASP A 25 -13.04 18.89 6.38
CA ASP A 25 -13.59 18.55 5.06
C ASP A 25 -12.69 17.56 4.32
N LEU A 26 -11.36 17.72 4.38
CA LEU A 26 -10.41 16.78 3.79
C LEU A 26 -10.43 15.42 4.47
N LYS A 27 -10.63 15.36 5.80
CA LYS A 27 -10.78 14.09 6.51
C LYS A 27 -12.05 13.36 6.07
N GLU A 28 -13.18 14.06 6.01
CA GLU A 28 -14.46 13.47 5.57
C GLU A 28 -14.38 12.94 4.12
N LEU A 29 -13.65 13.65 3.25
CA LEU A 29 -13.42 13.22 1.87
C LEU A 29 -12.53 11.97 1.81
N ARG A 30 -11.50 11.86 2.66
CA ARG A 30 -10.67 10.65 2.75
C ARG A 30 -11.47 9.47 3.30
N ASP A 31 -12.26 9.67 4.36
CA ASP A 31 -13.14 8.65 4.92
C ASP A 31 -14.19 8.18 3.87
N SER A 32 -14.69 9.10 3.05
CA SER A 32 -15.55 8.78 1.90
C SER A 32 -14.83 7.94 0.85
N LEU A 33 -13.58 8.28 0.52
CA LEU A 33 -12.77 7.48 -0.41
C LEU A 33 -12.56 6.06 0.12
N ASP A 34 -12.23 5.92 1.41
CA ASP A 34 -12.06 4.62 2.07
C ASP A 34 -13.32 3.76 1.93
N ASN A 35 -14.46 4.34 2.26
CA ASN A 35 -15.74 3.63 2.22
C ASN A 35 -16.12 3.20 0.79
N VAL A 36 -16.03 4.11 -0.18
CA VAL A 36 -16.38 3.82 -1.58
C VAL A 36 -15.43 2.80 -2.18
N PHE A 37 -14.11 2.92 -1.90
CA PHE A 37 -13.12 1.95 -2.32
C PHE A 37 -13.39 0.58 -1.71
N PHE A 38 -13.55 0.49 -0.38
CA PHE A 38 -13.76 -0.78 0.32
C PHE A 38 -14.99 -1.51 -0.21
N MET A 39 -16.12 -0.80 -0.36
CA MET A 39 -17.35 -1.37 -0.88
C MET A 39 -17.20 -1.86 -2.33
N GLY A 40 -16.52 -1.08 -3.17
CA GLY A 40 -16.23 -1.46 -4.56
C GLY A 40 -15.30 -2.68 -4.65
N TYR A 41 -14.25 -2.69 -3.83
CA TYR A 41 -13.25 -3.75 -3.83
C TYR A 41 -13.81 -5.09 -3.34
N VAL A 42 -14.50 -5.10 -2.18
CA VAL A 42 -15.08 -6.33 -1.59
C VAL A 42 -16.18 -6.94 -2.47
N ARG A 43 -16.97 -6.08 -3.12
CA ARG A 43 -18.09 -6.53 -3.99
C ARG A 43 -17.68 -6.71 -5.45
N ASN A 44 -16.43 -6.43 -5.80
CA ASN A 44 -15.96 -6.36 -7.18
C ASN A 44 -16.85 -5.46 -8.07
N ASP A 45 -17.32 -4.33 -7.49
CA ASP A 45 -18.21 -3.38 -8.14
C ASP A 45 -17.41 -2.34 -8.91
N THR A 46 -17.34 -2.51 -10.23
CA THR A 46 -16.58 -1.62 -11.11
C THR A 46 -17.10 -0.18 -11.14
N ILE A 47 -18.39 0.05 -10.85
CA ILE A 47 -18.97 1.40 -10.80
C ILE A 47 -18.45 2.11 -9.54
N MET A 48 -18.49 1.43 -8.40
CA MET A 48 -17.95 1.95 -7.14
C MET A 48 -16.43 2.19 -7.26
N LEU A 49 -15.68 1.28 -7.88
CA LEU A 49 -14.24 1.46 -8.11
C LEU A 49 -13.94 2.69 -8.99
N LYS A 50 -14.72 2.93 -10.05
CA LYS A 50 -14.60 4.15 -10.88
C LYS A 50 -14.89 5.41 -10.07
N ARG A 51 -15.94 5.39 -9.23
CA ARG A 51 -16.27 6.51 -8.34
C ARG A 51 -15.13 6.78 -7.33
N ALA A 52 -14.54 5.73 -6.76
CA ALA A 52 -13.37 5.87 -5.89
C ALA A 52 -12.17 6.49 -6.64
N LEU A 53 -11.97 6.15 -7.91
CA LEU A 53 -10.95 6.74 -8.75
C LEU A 53 -11.18 8.23 -8.98
N GLU A 54 -12.40 8.64 -9.29
CA GLU A 54 -12.79 10.05 -9.45
C GLU A 54 -12.55 10.84 -8.16
N LEU A 55 -12.99 10.30 -7.02
CA LEU A 55 -12.78 10.93 -5.71
C LEU A 55 -11.30 11.04 -5.36
N SER A 56 -10.48 10.02 -5.68
CA SER A 56 -9.04 10.07 -5.49
C SER A 56 -8.35 11.12 -6.38
N ASN A 57 -8.83 11.33 -7.62
CA ASN A 57 -8.35 12.40 -8.50
C ASN A 57 -8.64 13.78 -7.91
N TYR A 58 -9.86 13.97 -7.39
CA TYR A 58 -10.23 15.21 -6.73
C TYR A 58 -9.35 15.45 -5.49
N LEU A 59 -9.20 14.45 -4.62
CA LEU A 59 -8.36 14.58 -3.43
C LEU A 59 -6.91 14.90 -3.77
N LEU A 60 -6.33 14.29 -4.82
CA LEU A 60 -4.96 14.62 -5.27
C LEU A 60 -4.82 16.07 -5.72
N SER A 61 -5.90 16.73 -6.17
CA SER A 61 -5.88 18.14 -6.58
C SER A 61 -5.98 19.11 -5.41
N VAL A 62 -6.58 18.70 -4.28
CA VAL A 62 -6.86 19.58 -3.13
C VAL A 62 -6.05 19.25 -1.88
N ASP A 63 -5.65 17.98 -1.69
CA ASP A 63 -4.88 17.52 -0.55
C ASP A 63 -3.38 17.47 -0.85
N THR A 64 -2.66 18.47 -0.39
CA THR A 64 -1.21 18.57 -0.59
C THR A 64 -0.39 17.76 0.41
N SER A 65 -1.03 17.15 1.43
CA SER A 65 -0.33 16.39 2.46
C SER A 65 0.23 15.07 1.93
N ASN A 66 1.41 14.66 2.44
CA ASN A 66 2.01 13.38 2.06
C ASN A 66 1.12 12.19 2.44
N ILE A 67 0.36 12.29 3.54
CA ILE A 67 -0.57 11.24 3.99
C ILE A 67 -1.71 11.08 2.99
N GLY A 68 -2.37 12.20 2.61
CA GLY A 68 -3.46 12.17 1.65
C GLY A 68 -3.02 11.70 0.27
N LYS A 69 -1.89 12.21 -0.23
CA LYS A 69 -1.31 11.76 -1.50
C LYS A 69 -1.02 10.27 -1.51
N ARG A 70 -0.37 9.75 -0.44
CA ARG A 70 -0.08 8.32 -0.30
C ARG A 70 -1.33 7.48 -0.32
N GLN A 71 -2.37 7.87 0.43
CA GLN A 71 -3.64 7.17 0.48
C GLN A 71 -4.32 7.13 -0.90
N CYS A 72 -4.39 8.27 -1.59
CA CYS A 72 -4.94 8.33 -2.93
C CYS A 72 -4.19 7.44 -3.92
N TYR A 73 -2.86 7.52 -3.96
CA TYR A 73 -2.04 6.69 -4.85
C TYR A 73 -2.14 5.20 -4.51
N TYR A 74 -2.21 4.84 -3.23
CA TYR A 74 -2.44 3.47 -2.79
C TYR A 74 -3.77 2.92 -3.33
N TYR A 75 -4.88 3.64 -3.14
CA TYR A 75 -6.18 3.18 -3.64
C TYR A 75 -6.25 3.15 -5.16
N ARG A 76 -5.68 4.14 -5.84
CA ARG A 76 -5.59 4.13 -7.31
C ARG A 76 -4.83 2.90 -7.81
N SER A 77 -3.71 2.56 -7.18
CA SER A 77 -2.95 1.36 -7.50
C SER A 77 -3.84 0.11 -7.39
N ARG A 78 -4.59 -0.03 -6.29
CA ARG A 78 -5.50 -1.15 -6.07
C ARG A 78 -6.68 -1.18 -7.06
N ILE A 79 -7.25 -0.03 -7.37
CA ILE A 79 -8.35 0.09 -8.35
C ILE A 79 -7.85 -0.32 -9.74
N PHE A 80 -6.72 0.22 -10.18
CA PHE A 80 -6.17 -0.13 -11.49
C PHE A 80 -5.81 -1.62 -11.58
N PHE A 81 -5.29 -2.20 -10.51
CA PHE A 81 -5.06 -3.63 -10.44
C PHE A 81 -6.37 -4.44 -10.63
N SER A 82 -7.42 -4.12 -9.88
CA SER A 82 -8.73 -4.77 -9.99
C SER A 82 -9.37 -4.61 -11.38
N LEU A 83 -9.00 -3.55 -12.10
CA LEU A 83 -9.43 -3.30 -13.48
C LEU A 83 -8.51 -3.94 -14.53
N GLY A 84 -7.49 -4.72 -14.14
CA GLY A 84 -6.50 -5.33 -15.02
C GLY A 84 -5.50 -4.35 -15.64
N ARG A 85 -5.45 -3.10 -15.19
CA ARG A 85 -4.59 -2.03 -15.71
C ARG A 85 -3.26 -1.99 -14.95
N MET A 86 -2.42 -2.99 -15.20
CA MET A 86 -1.23 -3.28 -14.40
C MET A 86 -0.18 -2.15 -14.40
N ASP A 87 0.10 -1.53 -15.55
CA ASP A 87 1.13 -0.48 -15.63
C ASP A 87 0.74 0.75 -14.82
N GLU A 88 -0.55 1.10 -14.82
CA GLU A 88 -1.08 2.20 -14.02
C GLU A 88 -1.14 1.83 -12.53
N ALA A 89 -1.43 0.57 -12.21
CA ALA A 89 -1.35 0.06 -10.85
C ALA A 89 0.08 0.21 -10.31
N MET A 90 1.09 -0.19 -11.09
CA MET A 90 2.50 -0.06 -10.72
C MET A 90 2.94 1.40 -10.56
N ALA A 91 2.60 2.26 -11.51
CA ALA A 91 2.96 3.69 -11.43
C ALA A 91 2.36 4.36 -10.18
N ASN A 92 1.09 4.08 -9.88
CA ASN A 92 0.46 4.63 -8.68
C ASN A 92 1.02 4.01 -7.39
N GLY A 93 1.33 2.72 -7.38
CA GLY A 93 2.02 2.05 -6.26
C GLY A 93 3.38 2.69 -5.97
N GLU A 94 4.17 2.98 -7.00
CA GLU A 94 5.45 3.68 -6.86
C GLU A 94 5.28 5.07 -6.25
N HIS A 95 4.33 5.86 -6.74
CA HIS A 95 4.03 7.16 -6.13
C HIS A 95 3.63 7.06 -4.66
N ALA A 96 2.85 6.05 -4.28
CA ALA A 96 2.47 5.83 -2.90
C ALA A 96 3.69 5.55 -2.00
N VAL A 97 4.58 4.63 -2.41
CA VAL A 97 5.73 4.23 -1.57
C VAL A 97 6.85 5.25 -1.57
N LEU A 98 7.01 6.06 -2.61
CA LEU A 98 8.01 7.14 -2.65
C LEU A 98 7.72 8.26 -1.65
N THR A 99 6.50 8.35 -1.10
CA THR A 99 6.18 9.26 0.02
C THR A 99 6.68 8.74 1.37
N LEU A 100 7.10 7.47 1.45
CA LEU A 100 7.67 6.88 2.65
C LEU A 100 9.17 7.19 2.76
N GLN A 101 9.71 7.10 3.98
CA GLN A 101 11.15 7.22 4.21
C GLN A 101 11.93 6.18 3.40
N GLU A 102 13.17 6.50 3.02
CA GLU A 102 14.01 5.63 2.18
C GLU A 102 14.24 4.23 2.75
N ASN A 103 14.33 4.14 4.08
CA ASN A 103 14.54 2.88 4.79
C ASN A 103 13.22 2.23 5.26
N ASN A 104 12.05 2.72 4.81
CA ASN A 104 10.79 2.08 5.16
C ASN A 104 10.69 0.71 4.48
N PRO A 105 10.46 -0.39 5.23
CA PRO A 105 10.41 -1.73 4.67
C PRO A 105 9.40 -1.91 3.53
N LEU A 106 8.24 -1.25 3.60
CA LEU A 106 7.23 -1.32 2.53
C LEU A 106 7.75 -0.69 1.22
N ARG A 107 8.46 0.44 1.31
CA ARG A 107 9.10 1.06 0.15
C ARG A 107 10.16 0.14 -0.45
N LEU A 108 10.99 -0.44 0.40
CA LEU A 108 12.06 -1.34 -0.05
C LEU A 108 11.50 -2.63 -0.66
N ILE A 109 10.45 -3.23 -0.07
CA ILE A 109 9.74 -4.38 -0.63
C ILE A 109 9.20 -4.02 -2.02
N PHE A 110 8.48 -2.91 -2.16
CA PHE A 110 7.95 -2.48 -3.44
C PHE A 110 9.06 -2.36 -4.50
N LEU A 111 10.16 -1.67 -4.18
CA LEU A 111 11.27 -1.49 -5.10
C LEU A 111 11.95 -2.81 -5.49
N SER A 112 12.14 -3.72 -4.53
CA SER A 112 12.71 -5.04 -4.83
C SER A 112 11.90 -5.80 -5.86
N VAL A 113 10.61 -5.69 -5.74
CA VAL A 113 9.62 -6.31 -6.61
C VAL A 113 9.58 -5.66 -7.97
N LYS A 114 9.49 -4.33 -8.03
CA LYS A 114 9.56 -3.56 -9.26
C LYS A 114 10.79 -3.98 -10.10
N TYR A 115 11.97 -3.99 -9.48
CA TYR A 115 13.20 -4.35 -10.18
C TYR A 115 13.26 -5.81 -10.62
N ARG A 116 12.64 -6.73 -9.87
CA ARG A 116 12.46 -8.12 -10.36
C ARG A 116 11.63 -8.17 -11.64
N ARG A 117 10.55 -7.42 -11.68
CA ARG A 117 9.69 -7.35 -12.86
C ARG A 117 10.41 -6.77 -14.07
N GLU A 118 11.28 -5.80 -13.83
CA GLU A 118 12.15 -5.20 -14.85
C GLU A 118 13.36 -6.08 -15.23
N ASN A 119 13.45 -7.32 -14.73
CA ASN A 119 14.58 -8.23 -14.87
C ASN A 119 15.92 -7.67 -14.35
N ASN A 120 15.90 -6.64 -13.53
CA ASN A 120 17.06 -6.07 -12.87
C ASN A 120 17.32 -6.81 -11.55
N LYS A 121 18.00 -7.96 -11.64
CA LYS A 121 18.26 -8.84 -10.49
C LYS A 121 19.14 -8.19 -9.43
N ASP A 122 20.13 -7.42 -9.84
CA ASP A 122 21.08 -6.78 -8.91
C ASP A 122 20.37 -5.75 -8.03
N SER A 123 19.58 -4.86 -8.62
CA SER A 123 18.78 -3.91 -7.88
C SER A 123 17.76 -4.60 -6.98
N ALA A 124 17.09 -5.64 -7.47
CA ALA A 124 16.14 -6.39 -6.66
C ALA A 124 16.80 -7.01 -5.43
N THR A 125 17.96 -7.65 -5.61
CA THR A 125 18.76 -8.25 -4.52
C THR A 125 19.21 -7.18 -3.53
N TYR A 126 19.75 -6.06 -4.01
CA TYR A 126 20.14 -4.94 -3.17
C TYR A 126 19.02 -4.48 -2.24
N TYR A 127 17.80 -4.31 -2.76
CA TYR A 127 16.66 -3.87 -1.92
C TYR A 127 16.24 -4.95 -0.92
N ILE A 128 16.29 -6.23 -1.28
CA ILE A 128 15.99 -7.34 -0.33
C ILE A 128 17.01 -7.38 0.81
N GLU A 129 18.28 -7.22 0.52
CA GLU A 129 19.34 -7.17 1.54
C GLU A 129 19.15 -5.94 2.45
N LYS A 130 18.79 -4.80 1.88
CA LYS A 130 18.49 -3.59 2.64
C LYS A 130 17.29 -3.77 3.57
N ILE A 131 16.22 -4.48 3.14
CA ILE A 131 15.09 -4.83 4.01
C ILE A 131 15.57 -5.68 5.18
N ASN A 132 16.36 -6.73 4.91
CA ASN A 132 16.87 -7.60 5.96
C ASN A 132 17.69 -6.81 7.00
N ALA A 133 18.59 -5.94 6.55
CA ALA A 133 19.41 -5.11 7.42
C ALA A 133 18.57 -4.17 8.30
N VAL A 134 17.56 -3.50 7.72
CA VAL A 134 16.66 -2.61 8.47
C VAL A 134 15.85 -3.38 9.50
N CYS A 135 15.30 -4.54 9.12
CA CYS A 135 14.53 -5.38 10.05
C CYS A 135 15.43 -5.94 11.16
N ASP A 136 16.64 -6.41 10.84
CA ASP A 136 17.58 -6.92 11.84
C ASP A 136 18.01 -5.84 12.83
N SER A 137 18.33 -4.65 12.34
CA SER A 137 18.68 -3.52 13.21
C SER A 137 17.54 -3.17 14.18
N SER A 138 16.30 -3.16 13.71
CA SER A 138 15.13 -2.90 14.56
C SER A 138 14.91 -4.02 15.58
N LEU A 139 14.93 -5.29 15.14
CA LEU A 139 14.64 -6.45 15.98
C LEU A 139 15.72 -6.76 17.01
N ASN A 140 16.97 -6.34 16.76
CA ASN A 140 18.06 -6.47 17.73
C ASN A 140 17.93 -5.48 18.89
N ASN A 141 17.26 -4.35 18.68
CA ASN A 141 17.03 -3.35 19.73
C ASN A 141 15.79 -3.71 20.58
N GLU A 142 14.68 -3.97 19.89
CA GLU A 142 13.42 -4.34 20.52
C GLU A 142 12.57 -5.16 19.56
N TYR A 143 11.87 -6.18 20.07
CA TYR A 143 10.95 -6.94 19.24
C TYR A 143 9.81 -6.06 18.73
N ASN A 144 9.70 -5.99 17.40
CA ASN A 144 8.62 -5.31 16.70
C ASN A 144 7.97 -6.28 15.72
N GLN A 145 6.68 -6.56 15.92
CA GLN A 145 5.94 -7.54 15.13
C GLN A 145 5.86 -7.17 13.64
N ASP A 146 5.67 -5.88 13.30
CA ASP A 146 5.61 -5.43 11.92
C ASP A 146 6.96 -5.63 11.21
N MET A 147 8.06 -5.36 11.91
CA MET A 147 9.41 -5.61 11.39
C MET A 147 9.67 -7.10 11.21
N ALA A 148 9.18 -7.95 12.13
CA ALA A 148 9.28 -9.41 12.00
C ALA A 148 8.50 -9.92 10.77
N ILE A 149 7.31 -9.40 10.51
CA ILE A 149 6.51 -9.74 9.33
C ILE A 149 7.20 -9.26 8.04
N ASN A 150 7.73 -8.05 8.01
CA ASN A 150 8.48 -7.55 6.86
C ASN A 150 9.73 -8.38 6.61
N LYS A 151 10.39 -8.88 7.66
CA LYS A 151 11.51 -9.81 7.53
C LYS A 151 11.09 -11.17 6.97
N ILE A 152 9.94 -11.71 7.38
CA ILE A 152 9.39 -12.94 6.78
C ILE A 152 9.18 -12.72 5.26
N LYS A 153 8.61 -11.58 4.86
CA LYS A 153 8.43 -11.22 3.44
C LYS A 153 9.76 -11.15 2.70
N ALA A 154 10.78 -10.53 3.28
CA ALA A 154 12.11 -10.43 2.66
C ALA A 154 12.77 -11.80 2.48
N ILE A 155 12.69 -12.68 3.49
CA ILE A 155 13.19 -14.06 3.41
C ILE A 155 12.42 -14.82 2.33
N TYR A 156 11.10 -14.68 2.28
CA TYR A 156 10.27 -15.31 1.26
C TYR A 156 10.68 -14.87 -0.16
N LEU A 157 10.91 -13.60 -0.36
CA LEU A 157 11.37 -13.04 -1.65
C LEU A 157 12.76 -13.53 -2.02
N ARG A 158 13.67 -13.69 -1.08
CA ARG A 158 15.06 -14.09 -1.33
C ARG A 158 15.23 -15.59 -1.43
N ASP A 159 14.73 -16.31 -0.44
CA ASP A 159 15.08 -17.70 -0.14
C ASP A 159 13.90 -18.67 -0.32
N GLY A 160 12.71 -18.13 -0.63
CA GLY A 160 11.51 -18.90 -0.87
C GLY A 160 10.73 -19.30 0.39
N GLU A 161 9.63 -20.00 0.16
CA GLU A 161 8.64 -20.36 1.17
C GLU A 161 9.20 -21.16 2.34
N LYS A 162 10.02 -22.16 2.06
CA LYS A 162 10.58 -23.06 3.07
C LYS A 162 11.34 -22.29 4.15
N ASN A 163 12.21 -21.36 3.74
CA ASN A 163 13.02 -20.59 4.67
C ASN A 163 12.19 -19.55 5.43
N ALA A 164 11.19 -18.96 4.80
CA ALA A 164 10.26 -18.05 5.46
C ALA A 164 9.45 -18.77 6.55
N LYS A 165 8.94 -19.97 6.29
CA LYS A 165 8.25 -20.81 7.28
C LYS A 165 9.15 -21.24 8.45
N ILE A 166 10.41 -21.57 8.18
CA ILE A 166 11.39 -21.87 9.25
C ILE A 166 11.56 -20.64 10.16
N TYR A 167 11.73 -19.46 9.58
CA TYR A 167 11.87 -18.23 10.35
C TYR A 167 10.60 -17.89 11.15
N LEU A 168 9.41 -18.01 10.55
CA LEU A 168 8.13 -17.85 11.23
C LEU A 168 7.97 -18.80 12.42
N SER A 169 8.34 -20.09 12.24
CA SER A 169 8.29 -21.09 13.31
C SER A 169 9.23 -20.74 14.47
N LYS A 170 10.40 -20.15 14.17
CA LYS A 170 11.32 -19.63 15.20
C LYS A 170 10.68 -18.48 15.96
N LEU A 171 10.08 -17.50 15.27
CA LEU A 171 9.40 -16.37 15.88
C LEU A 171 8.25 -16.81 16.78
N LEU A 172 7.46 -17.79 16.37
CA LEU A 172 6.36 -18.33 17.17
C LEU A 172 6.80 -18.91 18.51
N ARG A 173 8.02 -19.48 18.58
CA ARG A 173 8.60 -20.04 19.82
C ARG A 173 9.09 -18.93 20.75
N THR A 174 9.64 -17.85 20.20
CA THR A 174 10.28 -16.78 20.98
C THR A 174 9.33 -15.63 21.29
N HIS A 175 8.40 -15.33 20.40
CA HIS A 175 7.47 -14.20 20.47
C HIS A 175 6.08 -14.60 19.97
N PRO A 176 5.38 -15.50 20.68
CA PRO A 176 4.07 -15.95 20.25
C PRO A 176 3.05 -14.80 20.23
N SER A 177 2.35 -14.65 19.11
CA SER A 177 1.27 -13.69 18.98
C SER A 177 0.12 -14.27 18.14
N PRO A 178 -1.13 -13.77 18.32
CA PRO A 178 -2.27 -14.22 17.51
C PRO A 178 -2.02 -14.09 16.00
N LEU A 179 -1.39 -12.98 15.57
CA LEU A 179 -1.11 -12.74 14.16
C LEU A 179 -0.08 -13.73 13.62
N LEU A 180 1.02 -14.01 14.34
CA LEU A 180 2.01 -15.00 13.89
C LEU A 180 1.42 -16.43 13.87
N LYS A 181 0.50 -16.76 14.79
CA LYS A 181 -0.23 -18.03 14.76
C LYS A 181 -1.09 -18.12 13.51
N PHE A 182 -1.89 -17.09 13.23
CA PHE A 182 -2.69 -17.00 12.02
C PHE A 182 -1.81 -17.15 10.76
N LEU A 183 -0.69 -16.43 10.66
CA LEU A 183 0.25 -16.56 9.53
C LEU A 183 0.79 -17.99 9.35
N ASN A 184 0.97 -18.75 10.44
CA ASN A 184 1.46 -20.12 10.37
C ASN A 184 0.36 -21.13 10.01
N GLU A 185 -0.85 -20.94 10.54
CA GLU A 185 -2.01 -21.82 10.31
C GLU A 185 -2.57 -21.63 8.91
N ASP A 186 -2.72 -20.37 8.48
CA ASP A 186 -3.28 -19.98 7.20
C ASP A 186 -2.24 -19.42 6.22
N TRP A 187 -1.04 -20.02 6.20
CA TRP A 187 0.08 -19.57 5.36
C TRP A 187 -0.31 -19.36 3.89
N ASN A 188 -1.06 -20.28 3.31
CA ASN A 188 -1.46 -20.19 1.91
C ASN A 188 -2.41 -19.01 1.67
N GLU A 189 -3.30 -18.75 2.63
CA GLU A 189 -4.20 -17.59 2.57
C GLU A 189 -3.42 -16.29 2.76
N TRP A 190 -2.48 -16.25 3.72
CA TRP A 190 -1.61 -15.10 3.91
C TRP A 190 -0.76 -14.82 2.67
N VAL A 191 -0.16 -15.84 2.05
CA VAL A 191 0.58 -15.71 0.80
C VAL A 191 -0.34 -15.25 -0.31
N ARG A 192 -1.59 -15.73 -0.37
CA ARG A 192 -2.60 -15.27 -1.34
C ARG A 192 -2.99 -13.81 -1.11
N MET A 193 -3.29 -13.42 0.14
CA MET A 193 -3.62 -12.04 0.50
C MET A 193 -2.45 -11.09 0.23
N ASN A 194 -1.23 -11.53 0.54
CA ASN A 194 -0.03 -10.75 0.22
C ASN A 194 0.34 -10.87 -1.26
N ASN A 195 -0.04 -11.95 -1.95
CA ASN A 195 0.04 -12.02 -3.41
C ASN A 195 -0.94 -11.05 -4.06
N GLU A 196 -2.09 -10.75 -3.50
CA GLU A 196 -2.90 -9.64 -4.00
C GLU A 196 -2.19 -8.30 -3.81
N GLU A 197 -1.46 -8.08 -2.71
CA GLU A 197 -0.53 -6.95 -2.56
C GLU A 197 0.73 -7.13 -3.43
N PHE A 198 1.21 -8.34 -3.66
CA PHE A 198 2.31 -8.69 -4.56
C PHE A 198 1.84 -8.89 -6.01
N GLU A 199 0.61 -9.27 -6.28
CA GLU A 199 -0.04 -9.29 -7.60
C GLU A 199 -0.36 -7.88 -8.09
N LEU A 200 -0.54 -6.92 -7.19
CA LEU A 200 -0.42 -5.50 -7.53
C LEU A 200 0.89 -5.24 -8.26
N MET A 201 1.86 -6.09 -8.02
CA MET A 201 3.20 -6.01 -8.54
C MET A 201 3.51 -7.16 -9.53
N ASN A 202 2.47 -7.96 -9.91
CA ASN A 202 2.56 -9.08 -10.86
C ASN A 202 3.78 -9.98 -10.60
N ILE A 203 4.07 -10.23 -9.32
CA ILE A 203 4.95 -11.31 -8.99
C ILE A 203 4.09 -12.56 -8.87
N LYS A 204 3.99 -13.31 -9.94
CA LYS A 204 4.02 -14.75 -9.76
C LYS A 204 5.32 -15.02 -9.02
N ILE A 205 5.22 -15.24 -7.71
CA ILE A 205 6.29 -15.90 -7.00
C ILE A 205 6.46 -17.19 -7.75
N LEU A 206 7.56 -17.24 -8.50
CA LEU A 206 7.89 -18.32 -9.39
C LEU A 206 7.75 -19.60 -8.60
N ARG A 207 6.79 -20.45 -9.01
CA ARG A 207 6.80 -21.86 -8.65
C ARG A 207 8.08 -22.52 -9.12
#